data_f7dd081ec7df9c76e2a4b2b6c9621aec
#
_entry.id   f7dd081ec7df9c76e2a4b2b6c9621aec
#
_cell.length_a   1.000
_cell.length_b   1.000
_cell.length_c   1.000
_cell.angle_alpha   90.00
_cell.angle_beta   90.00
_cell.angle_gamma   90.00
#
_symmetry.space_group_name_H-M   'P 1'
#
loop_
_entity.id
_entity.type
_entity.pdbx_description
1 polymer ?
#
loop_
_entity_poly.entity_id
_entity_poly.type
_entity_poly.pdbx_seq_one_letter_code
_entity_poly.pdbx_strand_id
1 'polypeptide(L)' 'SSAASDVYKRQIYGEIYLVSFMIDGDEYLAVKYANRSEKEGCIKLVSYNTHHEPMDIPFAAINAMAIVKFSIRRHMMM' A
#
# COMPACT_ATOMS: atom_id res chain seq x y z
N SER A 1 1.74 -7.62 -16.47
CA SER A 1 0.64 -7.68 -17.40
C SER A 1 -0.17 -6.39 -17.36
N SER A 2 -0.98 -6.19 -18.35
CA SER A 2 -1.74 -4.98 -18.45
C SER A 2 -2.76 -4.82 -17.33
N ALA A 3 -3.28 -5.92 -16.81
CA ALA A 3 -4.27 -5.87 -15.75
C ALA A 3 -3.68 -5.29 -14.47
N ALA A 4 -2.47 -5.71 -14.13
CA ALA A 4 -1.81 -5.18 -12.94
C ALA A 4 -1.49 -3.70 -13.13
N SER A 5 -1.10 -3.33 -14.33
CA SER A 5 -0.79 -1.95 -14.66
C SER A 5 -2.02 -1.06 -14.49
N ASP A 6 -3.17 -1.54 -14.92
CA ASP A 6 -4.42 -0.78 -14.80
C ASP A 6 -4.80 -0.57 -13.35
N VAL A 7 -4.60 -1.59 -12.51
CA VAL A 7 -4.90 -1.47 -11.09
C VAL A 7 -4.07 -0.36 -10.46
N TYR A 8 -2.78 -0.33 -10.78
CA TYR A 8 -1.90 0.67 -10.20
C TYR A 8 -2.26 2.07 -10.68
N LYS A 9 -2.65 2.20 -11.93
CA LYS A 9 -3.01 3.51 -12.45
C LYS A 9 -4.25 4.07 -11.80
N ARG A 10 -5.12 3.21 -11.32
CA ARG A 10 -6.38 3.62 -10.69
C ARG A 10 -6.26 3.72 -9.19
N GLN A 11 -5.06 3.54 -8.68
CA GLN A 11 -4.87 3.51 -7.25
C GLN A 11 -5.26 4.83 -6.63
N ILE A 12 -5.91 4.72 -5.48
CA ILE A 12 -6.29 5.88 -4.68
C ILE A 12 -5.23 6.07 -3.63
N TYR A 13 -4.59 7.22 -3.63
CA TYR A 13 -3.56 7.52 -2.65
C TYR A 13 -4.17 8.03 -1.37
N GLY A 14 -3.44 7.82 -0.27
CA GLY A 14 -3.91 8.27 1.04
C GLY A 14 -4.80 7.27 1.74
N GLU A 15 -5.01 6.10 1.13
CA GLU A 15 -5.82 5.05 1.70
C GLU A 15 -4.95 3.94 2.25
N ILE A 16 -5.56 3.06 3.01
CA ILE A 16 -4.88 1.95 3.65
C ILE A 16 -5.01 0.72 2.79
N TYR A 17 -3.91 0.04 2.56
CA TYR A 17 -3.87 -1.14 1.72
C TYR A 17 -3.19 -2.29 2.42
N LEU A 18 -3.67 -3.49 2.13
CA LEU A 18 -2.91 -4.70 2.40
C LEU A 18 -2.04 -4.91 1.17
N VAL A 19 -0.74 -4.92 1.35
CA VAL A 19 0.21 -4.92 0.24
C VAL A 19 1.13 -6.11 0.36
N SER A 20 1.27 -6.85 -0.73
CA SER A 20 2.27 -7.89 -0.87
C SER A 20 3.35 -7.37 -1.80
N PHE A 21 4.58 -7.35 -1.35
CA PHE A 21 5.67 -6.78 -2.13
C PHE A 21 6.97 -7.52 -1.87
N MET A 22 7.93 -7.33 -2.78
CA MET A 22 9.21 -8.02 -2.74
C MET A 22 10.32 -7.05 -2.41
N ILE A 23 11.21 -7.45 -1.52
CA ILE A 23 12.45 -6.73 -1.26
C ILE A 23 13.57 -7.76 -1.23
N ASP A 24 14.54 -7.59 -2.11
CA ASP A 24 15.73 -8.46 -2.17
C ASP A 24 15.36 -9.93 -2.25
N GLY A 25 14.33 -10.23 -3.02
CA GLY A 25 13.91 -11.62 -3.22
C GLY A 25 12.99 -12.17 -2.17
N ASP A 26 12.72 -11.43 -1.10
CA ASP A 26 11.83 -11.86 -0.03
C ASP A 26 10.47 -11.20 -0.18
N GLU A 27 9.44 -11.96 0.10
CA GLU A 27 8.07 -11.46 0.04
C GLU A 27 7.64 -10.93 1.40
N TYR A 28 7.02 -9.77 1.38
CA TYR A 28 6.47 -9.14 2.57
C TYR A 28 4.99 -8.89 2.37
N LEU A 29 4.25 -9.01 3.46
CA LEU A 29 2.82 -8.74 3.47
C LEU A 29 2.55 -7.81 4.64
N ALA A 30 2.02 -6.63 4.35
CA ALA A 30 1.84 -5.64 5.40
C ALA A 30 0.68 -4.71 5.07
N VAL A 31 0.13 -4.10 6.12
CA VAL A 31 -0.91 -3.09 5.97
C VAL A 31 -0.22 -1.73 6.06
N LYS A 32 -0.35 -0.95 5.01
CA LYS A 32 0.35 0.32 4.88
C LYS A 32 -0.55 1.36 4.25
N TYR A 33 -0.28 2.63 4.56
CA TYR A 33 -0.81 3.72 3.76
C TYR A 33 -0.03 3.77 2.46
N ALA A 34 -0.75 4.01 1.38
CA ALA A 34 -0.13 4.13 0.06
C ALA A 34 -0.23 5.57 -0.40
N ASN A 35 0.91 6.19 -0.61
CA ASN A 35 0.99 7.58 -1.03
C ASN A 35 1.78 7.67 -2.33
N ARG A 36 1.63 8.80 -3.00
CA ARG A 36 2.40 9.05 -4.21
C ARG A 36 3.86 9.22 -3.84
N SER A 37 4.71 8.51 -4.55
CA SER A 37 6.15 8.63 -4.36
C SER A 37 6.69 9.73 -5.25
N GLU A 38 7.74 10.38 -4.79
CA GLU A 38 8.47 11.34 -5.61
C GLU A 38 9.33 10.64 -6.65
N LYS A 39 9.59 9.36 -6.45
CA LYS A 39 10.35 8.58 -7.40
C LYS A 39 9.42 8.02 -8.44
N GLU A 40 9.77 8.24 -9.70
CA GLU A 40 8.95 7.77 -10.80
C GLU A 40 8.91 6.24 -10.80
N GLY A 41 7.73 5.68 -11.04
CA GLY A 41 7.56 4.24 -11.09
C GLY A 41 7.50 3.58 -9.73
N CYS A 42 7.39 4.36 -8.67
CA CYS A 42 7.35 3.84 -7.31
C CYS A 42 6.10 4.31 -6.58
N ILE A 43 5.78 3.61 -5.52
CA ILE A 43 4.73 3.99 -4.60
C ILE A 43 5.37 4.13 -3.21
N LYS A 44 4.90 5.10 -2.45
CA LYS A 44 5.41 5.30 -1.10
C LYS A 44 4.51 4.58 -0.12
N LEU A 45 5.06 3.63 0.59
CA LEU A 45 4.34 2.87 1.61
C LEU A 45 4.72 3.42 2.98
N VAL A 46 3.73 3.86 3.72
CA VAL A 46 3.94 4.52 5.00
C VAL A 46 3.33 3.67 6.10
N SER A 47 4.11 3.40 7.12
CA SER A 47 3.66 2.63 8.26
C SER A 47 2.85 3.50 9.22
N TYR A 48 1.92 2.89 9.94
CA TYR A 48 1.27 3.56 11.06
C TYR A 48 2.25 3.92 12.14
N ASN A 49 3.24 3.07 12.30
CA ASN A 49 4.21 3.22 13.36
C ASN A 49 5.21 4.28 12.92
N THR A 50 5.27 5.39 13.67
CA THR A 50 6.13 6.50 13.31
C THR A 50 7.61 6.16 13.46
N HIS A 51 7.93 5.03 14.07
CA HIS A 51 9.33 4.59 14.19
C HIS A 51 9.86 4.00 12.89
N HIS A 52 8.99 3.74 11.92
CA HIS A 52 9.41 3.16 10.65
C HIS A 52 9.43 4.24 9.59
N GLU A 53 10.51 4.23 8.79
CA GLU A 53 10.63 5.17 7.69
C GLU A 53 9.71 4.78 6.56
N PRO A 54 9.20 5.75 5.81
CA PRO A 54 8.46 5.44 4.58
C PRO A 54 9.38 4.73 3.59
N MET A 55 8.78 3.88 2.78
CA MET A 55 9.53 3.14 1.76
C MET A 55 8.98 3.47 0.39
N ASP A 56 9.88 3.71 -0.56
CA ASP A 56 9.50 3.86 -1.96
C ASP A 56 9.73 2.53 -2.65
N ILE A 57 8.63 1.88 -3.03
CA ILE A 57 8.67 0.54 -3.60
C ILE A 57 8.32 0.64 -5.08
N PRO A 58 9.15 0.09 -5.97
CA PRO A 58 8.80 0.10 -7.39
C PRO A 58 7.49 -0.67 -7.62
N PHE A 59 6.68 -0.18 -8.52
CA PHE A 59 5.45 -0.89 -8.86
C PHE A 59 5.74 -2.31 -9.29
N ALA A 60 6.89 -2.53 -9.95
CA ALA A 60 7.24 -3.86 -10.40
C ALA A 60 7.47 -4.83 -9.25
N ALA A 61 7.75 -4.32 -8.06
CA ALA A 61 7.98 -5.17 -6.89
C ALA A 61 6.69 -5.44 -6.11
N ILE A 62 5.58 -4.86 -6.51
CA ILE A 62 4.30 -5.08 -5.85
C ILE A 62 3.65 -6.31 -6.46
N ASN A 63 3.35 -7.30 -5.63
CA ASN A 63 2.66 -8.50 -6.10
C ASN A 63 1.17 -8.31 -6.12
N ALA A 64 0.63 -7.67 -5.08
CA ALA A 64 -0.80 -7.47 -4.97
C ALA A 64 -1.08 -6.36 -3.98
N MET A 65 -2.20 -5.67 -4.16
CA MET A 65 -2.68 -4.66 -3.23
C MET A 65 -4.19 -4.78 -3.13
N ALA A 66 -4.70 -4.65 -1.92
CA ALA A 66 -6.13 -4.63 -1.68
C ALA A 66 -6.44 -3.52 -0.70
N ILE A 67 -7.41 -2.69 -1.06
CA ILE A 67 -7.80 -1.59 -0.18
C ILE A 67 -8.50 -2.16 1.04
N VAL A 68 -8.18 -1.60 2.19
CA VAL A 68 -8.75 -2.06 3.46
C VAL A 68 -9.87 -1.13 3.82
N LYS A 69 -11.06 -1.68 3.96
CA LYS A 69 -12.25 -0.91 4.33
C LYS A 69 -12.62 -1.25 5.76
N PHE A 70 -12.82 -0.22 6.56
CA PHE A 70 -13.26 -0.38 7.94
C PHE A 70 -14.63 0.21 8.10
N SER A 71 -15.39 -0.40 8.99
CA SER A 71 -16.66 0.16 9.40
C SER A 71 -16.65 0.21 10.91
N ILE A 72 -16.74 1.40 11.45
CA ILE A 72 -16.77 1.58 12.90
C ILE A 72 -18.17 1.93 13.28
N ARG A 73 -18.75 1.12 14.17
CA ARG A 73 -20.12 1.33 14.60
C ARG A 73 -20.13 2.09 15.89
N ARG A 74 -20.75 3.24 15.85
CA ARG A 74 -20.74 4.11 17.00
C ARG A 74 -21.55 3.59 18.16
N HIS A 75 -22.59 2.81 17.86
CA HIS A 75 -23.44 2.30 18.92
C HIS A 75 -22.69 1.38 19.86
N MET A 76 -21.53 0.91 19.45
CA MET A 76 -20.71 0.08 20.32
C MET A 76 -20.06 0.89 21.42
N MET A 77 -20.11 2.17 21.30
CA MET A 77 -19.51 3.03 22.30
C MET A 77 -20.39 3.20 23.54
N MET A 78 -21.61 2.75 23.45
CA MET A 78 -22.56 2.93 24.55
C MET A 78 -22.38 1.96 25.69
#